data_957eda71c50f7d99588d35517cf0760b
#
_entry.id   957eda71c50f7d99588d35517cf0760b
#
_cell.length_a   1.000
_cell.length_b   1.000
_cell.length_c   1.000
_cell.angle_alpha   90.00
_cell.angle_beta   90.00
_cell.angle_gamma   90.00
#
_symmetry.space_group_name_H-M   'P 1'
#
loop_
_entity.id
_entity.type
_entity.pdbx_description
1 polymer ?
#
loop_
_entity_poly.entity_id
_entity_poly.type
_entity_poly.pdbx_seq_one_letter_code
_entity_poly.pdbx_strand_id
1 'polypeptide(L)'
;FGGQADAILTSMRDVINANLTSDDFPLSQIINRYKATNKDLRFDDDYLDSLLEIQYGEGKCRALLHLLFPEMNPTEVFHIDHLHPKSSFEPSCLKKQAFLQTDPELLVYFSNPIHWNSIPNLHLLNHSQNISKNDRPLNEWLSDENINLTTKDLLVDDEVSLKFSDFRVFFEKRRLALKKRLKSRVFMSTALPVALALEDSDEEVVEEKIL
;
A
#
# COMPACT_ATOMS: atom_id res chain seq x y z
N PHE A 1 9.53 -2.78 16.42
CA PHE A 1 10.80 -3.29 16.96
C PHE A 1 10.59 -3.72 18.41
N GLY A 2 10.15 -4.97 18.63
CA GLY A 2 10.04 -5.54 19.98
C GLY A 2 11.41 -5.99 20.48
N GLY A 3 11.85 -5.47 21.63
CA GLY A 3 13.04 -5.92 22.38
C GLY A 3 14.40 -5.69 21.71
N GLN A 4 15.33 -5.12 22.45
CA GLN A 4 16.72 -4.79 22.02
C GLN A 4 16.88 -3.59 21.08
N ALA A 5 16.14 -2.49 21.34
CA ALA A 5 16.38 -1.22 20.64
C ALA A 5 17.86 -0.80 20.71
N ASP A 6 18.54 -1.01 21.85
CA ASP A 6 19.93 -0.66 22.07
C ASP A 6 20.90 -1.43 21.14
N ALA A 7 20.64 -2.70 20.86
CA ALA A 7 21.44 -3.49 19.93
C ALA A 7 21.31 -2.99 18.48
N ILE A 8 20.10 -2.58 18.09
CA ILE A 8 19.85 -1.99 16.76
C ILE A 8 20.55 -0.64 16.64
N LEU A 9 20.36 0.25 17.61
CA LEU A 9 20.99 1.57 17.62
C LEU A 9 22.51 1.47 17.64
N THR A 10 23.08 0.55 18.42
CA THR A 10 24.53 0.29 18.44
C THR A 10 25.03 -0.17 17.08
N SER A 11 24.35 -1.14 16.46
CA SER A 11 24.72 -1.64 15.13
C SER A 11 24.62 -0.55 14.05
N MET A 12 23.59 0.29 14.10
CA MET A 12 23.45 1.43 13.18
C MET A 12 24.57 2.46 13.38
N ARG A 13 24.87 2.79 14.65
CA ARG A 13 25.97 3.69 14.98
C ARG A 13 27.30 3.18 14.48
N ASP A 14 27.58 1.88 14.60
CA ASP A 14 28.81 1.27 14.11
C ASP A 14 28.94 1.41 12.59
N VAL A 15 27.86 1.22 11.83
CA VAL A 15 27.83 1.46 10.38
C VAL A 15 28.09 2.94 10.06
N ILE A 16 27.45 3.87 10.76
CA ILE A 16 27.62 5.31 10.55
C ILE A 16 29.07 5.72 10.85
N ASN A 17 29.63 5.25 11.98
CA ASN A 17 31.02 5.56 12.36
C ASN A 17 32.05 5.03 11.36
N ALA A 18 31.79 3.86 10.76
CA ALA A 18 32.66 3.30 9.72
C ALA A 18 32.62 4.09 8.39
N ASN A 19 31.64 4.96 8.20
CA ASN A 19 31.41 5.74 6.98
C ASN A 19 31.47 7.26 7.20
N LEU A 20 32.10 7.73 8.30
CA LEU A 20 32.18 9.18 8.64
C LEU A 20 32.95 10.03 7.62
N THR A 21 33.69 9.42 6.70
CA THR A 21 34.42 10.15 5.64
C THR A 21 33.56 10.46 4.43
N SER A 22 32.32 9.96 4.38
CA SER A 22 31.34 10.27 3.34
C SER A 22 30.42 11.40 3.81
N ASP A 23 30.13 12.35 2.94
CA ASP A 23 29.11 13.36 3.18
C ASP A 23 27.68 12.80 3.11
N ASP A 24 27.53 11.57 2.60
CA ASP A 24 26.25 10.90 2.45
C ASP A 24 25.95 9.96 3.64
N PHE A 25 24.68 9.93 4.03
CA PHE A 25 24.20 8.99 5.05
C PHE A 25 24.31 7.54 4.53
N PRO A 26 24.94 6.61 5.28
CA PRO A 26 25.26 5.26 4.79
C PRO A 26 24.05 4.31 4.79
N LEU A 27 22.96 4.72 4.10
CA LEU A 27 21.68 3.95 4.06
C LEU A 27 21.87 2.56 3.44
N SER A 28 22.63 2.45 2.35
CA SER A 28 22.87 1.18 1.66
C SER A 28 23.59 0.17 2.56
N GLN A 29 24.57 0.62 3.35
CA GLN A 29 25.30 -0.19 4.30
C GLN A 29 24.40 -0.63 5.46
N ILE A 30 23.50 0.24 5.93
CA ILE A 30 22.50 -0.10 6.96
C ILE A 30 21.53 -1.16 6.42
N ILE A 31 21.00 -0.99 5.20
CA ILE A 31 20.13 -1.98 4.55
C ILE A 31 20.84 -3.33 4.43
N ASN A 32 22.09 -3.34 3.95
CA ASN A 32 22.87 -4.57 3.81
C ASN A 32 23.17 -5.23 5.14
N ARG A 33 23.38 -4.46 6.22
CA ARG A 33 23.61 -4.99 7.57
C ARG A 33 22.45 -5.84 8.08
N TYR A 34 21.22 -5.49 7.71
CA TYR A 34 20.00 -6.18 8.16
C TYR A 34 19.41 -7.13 7.12
N LYS A 35 20.05 -7.24 5.94
CA LYS A 35 19.61 -8.14 4.86
C LYS A 35 19.44 -9.58 5.36
N ALA A 36 18.33 -10.21 5.00
CA ALA A 36 17.96 -11.58 5.37
C ALA A 36 17.82 -11.83 6.88
N THR A 37 17.61 -10.78 7.68
CA THR A 37 17.26 -10.89 9.10
C THR A 37 15.76 -10.55 9.30
N ASN A 38 15.23 -10.78 10.49
CA ASN A 38 13.89 -10.34 10.87
C ASN A 38 13.74 -8.79 10.96
N LYS A 39 14.80 -8.06 10.63
CA LYS A 39 14.88 -6.60 10.58
C LYS A 39 15.27 -6.11 9.18
N ASP A 40 15.09 -6.95 8.18
CA ASP A 40 15.32 -6.59 6.78
C ASP A 40 14.46 -5.36 6.42
N LEU A 41 15.10 -4.36 5.85
CA LEU A 41 14.48 -3.08 5.47
C LEU A 41 14.07 -3.05 3.99
N ARG A 42 14.16 -4.18 3.30
CA ARG A 42 13.73 -4.28 1.91
C ARG A 42 12.24 -4.54 1.84
N PHE A 43 11.62 -3.87 0.91
CA PHE A 43 10.19 -3.97 0.62
C PHE A 43 10.02 -4.69 -0.72
N ASP A 44 10.00 -6.03 -0.70
CA ASP A 44 9.70 -6.82 -1.88
C ASP A 44 8.20 -6.81 -2.19
N ASP A 45 7.85 -7.38 -3.35
CA ASP A 45 6.48 -7.40 -3.84
C ASP A 45 5.53 -8.18 -2.93
N ASP A 46 6.01 -9.28 -2.33
CA ASP A 46 5.21 -10.13 -1.43
C ASP A 46 4.91 -9.38 -0.13
N TYR A 47 5.89 -8.65 0.41
CA TYR A 47 5.66 -7.81 1.58
C TYR A 47 4.67 -6.68 1.30
N LEU A 48 4.79 -6.01 0.14
CA LEU A 48 3.83 -4.96 -0.25
C LEU A 48 2.41 -5.52 -0.44
N ASP A 49 2.28 -6.73 -0.99
CA ASP A 49 0.99 -7.40 -1.08
C ASP A 49 0.42 -7.72 0.31
N SER A 50 1.24 -8.20 1.24
CA SER A 50 0.81 -8.46 2.62
C SER A 50 0.35 -7.20 3.36
N LEU A 51 0.92 -6.03 3.05
CA LEU A 51 0.45 -4.76 3.61
C LEU A 51 -0.96 -4.41 3.13
N LEU A 52 -1.29 -4.72 1.87
CA LEU A 52 -2.63 -4.46 1.32
C LEU A 52 -3.70 -5.42 1.88
N GLU A 53 -3.30 -6.54 2.47
CA GLU A 53 -4.19 -7.49 3.14
C GLU A 53 -4.52 -7.11 4.59
N ILE A 54 -3.89 -6.06 5.14
CA ILE A 54 -4.22 -5.53 6.47
C ILE A 54 -5.69 -5.15 6.52
N GLN A 55 -6.38 -5.63 7.56
CA GLN A 55 -7.82 -5.48 7.69
C GLN A 55 -8.21 -4.30 8.58
N TYR A 56 -9.45 -3.87 8.43
CA TYR A 56 -10.08 -2.90 9.32
C TYR A 56 -9.98 -3.37 10.78
N GLY A 57 -9.57 -2.45 11.66
CA GLY A 57 -9.39 -2.73 13.09
C GLY A 57 -7.97 -3.17 13.47
N GLU A 58 -7.12 -3.56 12.53
CA GLU A 58 -5.71 -3.80 12.82
C GLU A 58 -4.96 -2.50 13.10
N GLY A 59 -4.04 -2.53 14.09
CA GLY A 59 -3.32 -1.34 14.54
C GLY A 59 -2.51 -0.62 13.46
N LYS A 60 -2.08 -1.34 12.41
CA LYS A 60 -1.32 -0.78 11.29
C LYS A 60 -2.20 -0.13 10.21
N CYS A 61 -3.50 -0.42 10.18
CA CYS A 61 -4.41 -0.01 9.12
C CYS A 61 -4.42 1.51 8.92
N ARG A 62 -4.59 2.28 9.99
CA ARG A 62 -4.60 3.76 9.95
C ARG A 62 -3.27 4.33 9.43
N ALA A 63 -2.15 3.84 9.96
CA ALA A 63 -0.83 4.32 9.56
C ALA A 63 -0.56 4.05 8.07
N LEU A 64 -0.96 2.87 7.58
CA LEU A 64 -0.81 2.52 6.17
C LEU A 64 -1.69 3.38 5.27
N LEU A 65 -2.93 3.68 5.66
CA LEU A 65 -3.80 4.59 4.91
C LEU A 65 -3.23 6.01 4.85
N HIS A 66 -2.66 6.55 5.94
CA HIS A 66 -1.98 7.84 5.89
C HIS A 66 -0.71 7.83 5.01
N LEU A 67 0.03 6.72 4.99
CA LEU A 67 1.17 6.55 4.07
C LEU A 67 0.71 6.55 2.59
N LEU A 68 -0.41 5.89 2.31
CA LEU A 68 -1.00 5.84 0.99
C LEU A 68 -1.61 7.18 0.54
N PHE A 69 -2.17 7.95 1.47
CA PHE A 69 -2.85 9.22 1.22
C PHE A 69 -2.23 10.36 2.07
N PRO A 70 -0.97 10.72 1.81
CA PRO A 70 -0.25 11.74 2.60
C PRO A 70 -0.79 13.16 2.40
N GLU A 71 -1.60 13.38 1.38
CA GLU A 71 -2.34 14.61 1.15
C GLU A 71 -3.38 14.90 2.23
N MET A 72 -3.79 13.88 2.99
CA MET A 72 -4.70 14.04 4.11
C MET A 72 -3.96 14.59 5.32
N ASN A 73 -4.43 15.71 5.84
CA ASN A 73 -3.82 16.35 6.99
C ASN A 73 -3.89 15.46 8.24
N PRO A 74 -2.75 14.99 8.79
CA PRO A 74 -2.76 14.07 9.93
C PRO A 74 -3.25 14.71 11.24
N THR A 75 -3.41 16.05 11.30
CA THR A 75 -3.97 16.76 12.46
C THR A 75 -5.50 16.77 12.46
N GLU A 76 -6.13 16.43 11.34
CA GLU A 76 -7.57 16.29 11.23
C GLU A 76 -8.04 14.91 11.69
N VAL A 77 -9.29 14.85 12.17
CA VAL A 77 -9.90 13.57 12.57
C VAL A 77 -10.52 12.90 11.37
N PHE A 78 -9.91 11.78 10.96
CA PHE A 78 -10.44 10.91 9.93
C PHE A 78 -10.99 9.61 10.53
N HIS A 79 -12.03 9.08 9.90
CA HIS A 79 -12.58 7.76 10.16
C HIS A 79 -12.14 6.80 9.06
N ILE A 80 -11.75 5.59 9.44
CA ILE A 80 -11.53 4.52 8.45
C ILE A 80 -12.91 3.98 8.09
N ASP A 81 -13.26 4.02 6.81
CA ASP A 81 -14.53 3.50 6.32
C ASP A 81 -14.36 2.55 5.13
N HIS A 82 -15.34 1.66 4.95
CA HIS A 82 -15.41 0.76 3.81
C HIS A 82 -16.02 1.46 2.61
N LEU A 83 -15.32 1.55 1.49
CA LEU A 83 -15.84 2.17 0.26
C LEU A 83 -17.10 1.47 -0.24
N HIS A 84 -17.04 0.14 -0.42
CA HIS A 84 -18.25 -0.67 -0.50
C HIS A 84 -18.64 -1.09 0.92
N PRO A 85 -19.84 -0.71 1.39
CA PRO A 85 -20.24 -0.86 2.79
C PRO A 85 -20.13 -2.29 3.30
N LYS A 86 -19.63 -2.47 4.51
CA LYS A 86 -19.54 -3.79 5.16
C LYS A 86 -20.87 -4.53 5.18
N SER A 87 -21.99 -3.82 5.41
CA SER A 87 -23.33 -4.38 5.43
C SER A 87 -23.72 -5.08 4.13
N SER A 88 -23.17 -4.64 2.98
CA SER A 88 -23.42 -5.28 1.69
C SER A 88 -22.84 -6.69 1.59
N PHE A 89 -21.82 -7.01 2.39
CA PHE A 89 -21.15 -8.31 2.43
C PHE A 89 -21.71 -9.26 3.48
N GLU A 90 -22.71 -8.85 4.23
CA GLU A 90 -23.41 -9.72 5.17
C GLU A 90 -24.06 -10.91 4.43
N PRO A 91 -24.02 -12.14 4.97
CA PRO A 91 -24.57 -13.32 4.29
C PRO A 91 -26.04 -13.17 3.86
N SER A 92 -26.83 -12.43 4.63
CA SER A 92 -28.22 -12.12 4.32
C SER A 92 -28.39 -11.19 3.11
N CYS A 93 -27.42 -10.29 2.89
CA CYS A 93 -27.37 -9.38 1.75
C CYS A 93 -26.83 -10.08 0.50
N LEU A 94 -25.75 -10.85 0.62
CA LEU A 94 -25.17 -11.62 -0.48
C LEU A 94 -26.18 -12.63 -1.07
N LYS A 95 -26.96 -13.29 -0.24
CA LYS A 95 -28.03 -14.21 -0.69
C LYS A 95 -29.13 -13.55 -1.55
N LYS A 96 -29.28 -12.22 -1.47
CA LYS A 96 -30.28 -11.48 -2.26
C LYS A 96 -29.74 -11.01 -3.61
N GLN A 97 -28.44 -11.13 -3.84
CA GLN A 97 -27.80 -10.67 -5.07
C GLN A 97 -27.96 -11.72 -6.18
N ALA A 98 -28.79 -11.43 -7.18
CA ALA A 98 -29.06 -12.38 -8.26
C ALA A 98 -27.80 -12.81 -9.02
N PHE A 99 -26.84 -11.88 -9.23
CA PHE A 99 -25.57 -12.18 -9.92
C PHE A 99 -24.66 -13.15 -9.15
N LEU A 100 -24.79 -13.25 -7.82
CA LEU A 100 -24.04 -14.21 -7.00
C LEU A 100 -24.68 -15.61 -6.96
N GLN A 101 -25.95 -15.72 -7.30
CA GLN A 101 -26.65 -17.02 -7.30
C GLN A 101 -26.23 -17.90 -8.48
N THR A 102 -25.73 -17.28 -9.55
CA THR A 102 -25.29 -17.97 -10.77
C THR A 102 -23.79 -18.20 -10.83
N ASP A 103 -23.02 -17.65 -9.88
CA ASP A 103 -21.56 -17.73 -9.84
C ASP A 103 -21.06 -18.06 -8.41
N PRO A 104 -20.88 -19.37 -8.09
CA PRO A 104 -20.40 -19.80 -6.77
C PRO A 104 -18.99 -19.30 -6.44
N GLU A 105 -18.10 -19.14 -7.43
CA GLU A 105 -16.74 -18.62 -7.19
C GLU A 105 -16.80 -17.15 -6.80
N LEU A 106 -17.64 -16.38 -7.46
CA LEU A 106 -17.85 -14.98 -7.12
C LEU A 106 -18.48 -14.83 -5.73
N LEU A 107 -19.41 -15.71 -5.35
CA LEU A 107 -19.97 -15.73 -3.99
C LEU A 107 -18.89 -16.00 -2.92
N VAL A 108 -17.98 -16.94 -3.17
CA VAL A 108 -16.82 -17.20 -2.27
C VAL A 108 -15.95 -15.96 -2.17
N TYR A 109 -15.67 -15.30 -3.29
CA TYR A 109 -14.87 -14.05 -3.31
C TYR A 109 -15.51 -12.96 -2.46
N PHE A 110 -16.81 -12.69 -2.62
CA PHE A 110 -17.54 -11.67 -1.85
C PHE A 110 -17.68 -12.01 -0.36
N SER A 111 -17.70 -13.30 -0.03
CA SER A 111 -17.82 -13.78 1.36
C SER A 111 -16.51 -13.70 2.13
N ASN A 112 -15.38 -13.57 1.46
CA ASN A 112 -14.06 -13.59 2.09
C ASN A 112 -13.67 -12.21 2.64
N PRO A 113 -13.47 -12.07 3.97
CA PRO A 113 -13.09 -10.81 4.61
C PRO A 113 -11.79 -10.20 4.05
N ILE A 114 -10.88 -11.01 3.52
CA ILE A 114 -9.62 -10.50 2.95
C ILE A 114 -9.87 -9.55 1.76
N HIS A 115 -11.01 -9.69 1.07
CA HIS A 115 -11.37 -8.80 -0.01
C HIS A 115 -12.09 -7.55 0.49
N TRP A 116 -13.21 -7.70 1.22
CA TRP A 116 -14.04 -6.56 1.57
C TRP A 116 -13.58 -5.79 2.83
N ASN A 117 -12.80 -6.42 3.73
CA ASN A 117 -12.38 -5.84 5.00
C ASN A 117 -10.93 -5.35 5.00
N SER A 118 -10.22 -5.39 3.87
CA SER A 118 -8.81 -5.01 3.75
C SER A 118 -8.60 -3.66 3.05
N ILE A 119 -7.36 -3.19 3.08
CA ILE A 119 -6.93 -1.87 2.56
C ILE A 119 -7.55 -1.50 1.20
N PRO A 120 -7.65 -2.39 0.18
CA PRO A 120 -8.24 -2.01 -1.10
C PRO A 120 -9.72 -1.62 -1.05
N ASN A 121 -10.46 -1.97 0.00
CA ASN A 121 -11.82 -1.50 0.22
C ASN A 121 -11.93 -0.41 1.31
N LEU A 122 -10.82 0.01 1.90
CA LEU A 122 -10.81 0.99 3.00
C LEU A 122 -10.32 2.37 2.52
N HIS A 123 -10.83 3.42 3.16
CA HIS A 123 -10.37 4.78 2.95
C HIS A 123 -10.51 5.61 4.22
N LEU A 124 -9.81 6.75 4.25
CA LEU A 124 -9.95 7.76 5.30
C LEU A 124 -11.01 8.78 4.88
N LEU A 125 -12.06 8.92 5.65
CA LEU A 125 -13.10 9.91 5.43
C LEU A 125 -13.14 10.90 6.59
N ASN A 126 -13.32 12.18 6.30
CA ASN A 126 -13.59 13.15 7.35
C ASN A 126 -14.97 12.92 7.96
N HIS A 127 -15.29 13.61 9.05
CA HIS A 127 -16.51 13.39 9.79
C HIS A 127 -17.78 13.56 8.94
N SER A 128 -17.87 14.62 8.14
CA SER A 128 -19.04 14.88 7.28
C SER A 128 -19.19 13.85 6.16
N GLN A 129 -18.08 13.47 5.52
CA GLN A 129 -18.05 12.43 4.49
C GLN A 129 -18.48 11.07 5.08
N ASN A 130 -17.98 10.72 6.24
CA ASN A 130 -18.32 9.45 6.90
C ASN A 130 -19.81 9.38 7.27
N ILE A 131 -20.39 10.46 7.79
CA ILE A 131 -21.83 10.53 8.09
C ILE A 131 -22.65 10.45 6.81
N SER A 132 -22.29 11.22 5.76
CA SER A 132 -23.04 11.24 4.51
C SER A 132 -22.99 9.92 3.77
N LYS A 133 -21.85 9.20 3.89
CA LYS A 133 -21.67 7.91 3.26
C LYS A 133 -22.50 6.83 3.95
N ASN A 134 -22.33 6.67 5.26
CA ASN A 134 -23.02 5.61 6.01
C ASN A 134 -23.01 4.28 5.21
N ASP A 135 -24.13 3.59 5.08
CA ASP A 135 -24.28 2.34 4.30
C ASP A 135 -24.68 2.56 2.82
N ARG A 136 -24.54 3.79 2.30
CA ARG A 136 -24.87 4.08 0.90
C ARG A 136 -23.92 3.33 -0.06
N PRO A 137 -24.44 2.74 -1.16
CA PRO A 137 -23.62 2.20 -2.24
C PRO A 137 -22.62 3.24 -2.75
N LEU A 138 -21.39 2.80 -3.03
CA LEU A 138 -20.29 3.70 -3.43
C LEU A 138 -20.63 4.54 -4.67
N ASN A 139 -21.23 3.94 -5.69
CA ASN A 139 -21.65 4.62 -6.90
C ASN A 139 -22.71 5.70 -6.65
N GLU A 140 -23.64 5.47 -5.73
CA GLU A 140 -24.69 6.44 -5.38
C GLU A 140 -24.13 7.58 -4.53
N TRP A 141 -23.24 7.26 -3.60
CA TRP A 141 -22.62 8.26 -2.74
C TRP A 141 -21.72 9.22 -3.52
N LEU A 142 -20.88 8.72 -4.43
CA LEU A 142 -19.98 9.56 -5.23
C LEU A 142 -20.69 10.34 -6.34
N SER A 143 -21.91 9.95 -6.72
CA SER A 143 -22.73 10.74 -7.66
C SER A 143 -23.52 11.89 -7.00
N ASP A 144 -23.44 12.02 -5.68
CA ASP A 144 -24.08 13.10 -4.95
C ASP A 144 -23.29 14.40 -5.13
N GLU A 145 -23.91 15.44 -5.66
CA GLU A 145 -23.29 16.75 -5.95
C GLU A 145 -22.68 17.45 -4.71
N ASN A 146 -23.11 17.05 -3.52
CA ASN A 146 -22.56 17.59 -2.27
C ASN A 146 -21.27 16.88 -1.82
N ILE A 147 -20.85 15.82 -2.50
CA ILE A 147 -19.64 15.07 -2.17
C ILE A 147 -18.45 15.60 -2.96
N ASN A 148 -17.54 16.24 -2.25
CA ASN A 148 -16.30 16.73 -2.84
C ASN A 148 -15.20 15.67 -2.76
N LEU A 149 -15.45 14.52 -3.39
CA LEU A 149 -14.50 13.40 -3.56
C LEU A 149 -14.68 12.82 -4.94
N THR A 150 -13.57 12.52 -5.59
CA THR A 150 -13.56 11.92 -6.92
C THR A 150 -12.97 10.51 -6.88
N THR A 151 -13.12 9.75 -7.96
CA THR A 151 -12.45 8.46 -8.16
C THR A 151 -10.94 8.57 -8.02
N LYS A 152 -10.34 9.68 -8.47
CA LYS A 152 -8.89 9.96 -8.36
C LYS A 152 -8.43 10.09 -6.91
N ASP A 153 -9.22 10.75 -6.07
CA ASP A 153 -8.92 10.87 -4.62
C ASP A 153 -8.93 9.49 -3.95
N LEU A 154 -9.74 8.57 -4.47
CA LEU A 154 -9.83 7.18 -4.01
C LEU A 154 -8.81 6.24 -4.66
N LEU A 155 -7.99 6.70 -5.59
CA LEU A 155 -7.11 5.86 -6.43
C LEU A 155 -7.87 4.79 -7.20
N VAL A 156 -8.95 5.20 -7.85
CA VAL A 156 -9.76 4.37 -8.73
C VAL A 156 -9.78 5.02 -10.11
N ASP A 157 -9.49 4.26 -11.15
CA ASP A 157 -9.58 4.76 -12.53
C ASP A 157 -11.03 5.08 -12.90
N ASP A 158 -11.23 6.15 -13.66
CA ASP A 158 -12.57 6.63 -14.04
C ASP A 158 -13.38 5.59 -14.85
N GLU A 159 -12.70 4.64 -15.49
CA GLU A 159 -13.33 3.55 -16.26
C GLU A 159 -13.81 2.38 -15.37
N VAL A 160 -13.43 2.36 -14.10
CA VAL A 160 -13.79 1.28 -13.18
C VAL A 160 -15.21 1.51 -12.65
N SER A 161 -16.07 0.54 -12.87
CA SER A 161 -17.44 0.57 -12.32
C SER A 161 -17.41 0.52 -10.79
N LEU A 162 -18.17 1.44 -10.18
CA LEU A 162 -18.33 1.52 -8.72
C LEU A 162 -19.57 0.76 -8.22
N LYS A 163 -20.25 0.01 -9.07
CA LYS A 163 -21.41 -0.80 -8.68
C LYS A 163 -20.96 -1.99 -7.83
N PHE A 164 -21.79 -2.38 -6.88
CA PHE A 164 -21.50 -3.53 -6.03
C PHE A 164 -21.32 -4.84 -6.81
N SER A 165 -22.04 -5.04 -7.92
CA SER A 165 -21.87 -6.20 -8.81
C SER A 165 -20.45 -6.33 -9.38
N ASP A 166 -19.75 -5.21 -9.51
CA ASP A 166 -18.43 -5.15 -10.11
C ASP A 166 -17.30 -5.05 -9.05
N PHE A 167 -17.63 -5.30 -7.78
CA PHE A 167 -16.72 -5.16 -6.64
C PHE A 167 -15.39 -5.91 -6.85
N ARG A 168 -15.39 -7.10 -7.45
CA ARG A 168 -14.15 -7.84 -7.72
C ARG A 168 -13.20 -7.04 -8.61
N VAL A 169 -13.72 -6.47 -9.69
CA VAL A 169 -12.92 -5.66 -10.63
C VAL A 169 -12.44 -4.37 -9.96
N PHE A 170 -13.32 -3.69 -9.22
CA PHE A 170 -12.98 -2.53 -8.41
C PHE A 170 -11.83 -2.84 -7.44
N PHE A 171 -11.96 -3.90 -6.65
CA PHE A 171 -10.98 -4.30 -5.65
C PHE A 171 -9.60 -4.57 -6.26
N GLU A 172 -9.55 -5.38 -7.32
CA GLU A 172 -8.28 -5.76 -7.97
C GLU A 172 -7.60 -4.55 -8.64
N LYS A 173 -8.35 -3.71 -9.33
CA LYS A 173 -7.81 -2.49 -9.95
C LYS A 173 -7.28 -1.52 -8.91
N ARG A 174 -8.03 -1.28 -7.84
CA ARG A 174 -7.60 -0.42 -6.75
C ARG A 174 -6.41 -1.00 -5.99
N ARG A 175 -6.36 -2.32 -5.76
CA ARG A 175 -5.22 -3.01 -5.16
C ARG A 175 -3.93 -2.75 -5.96
N LEU A 176 -3.98 -2.86 -7.27
CA LEU A 176 -2.84 -2.56 -8.14
C LEU A 176 -2.41 -1.08 -8.06
N ALA A 177 -3.36 -0.15 -8.07
CA ALA A 177 -3.07 1.28 -7.95
C ALA A 177 -2.42 1.62 -6.60
N LEU A 178 -2.94 1.06 -5.49
CA LEU A 178 -2.38 1.20 -4.15
C LEU A 178 -0.98 0.58 -4.05
N LYS A 179 -0.75 -0.61 -4.61
CA LYS A 179 0.57 -1.25 -4.67
C LYS A 179 1.58 -0.37 -5.40
N LYS A 180 1.19 0.18 -6.56
CA LYS A 180 2.02 1.12 -7.32
C LYS A 180 2.36 2.36 -6.49
N ARG A 181 1.40 2.93 -5.78
CA ARG A 181 1.61 4.08 -4.88
C ARG A 181 2.55 3.73 -3.72
N LEU A 182 2.40 2.57 -3.08
CA LEU A 182 3.33 2.09 -2.05
C LEU A 182 4.75 1.96 -2.59
N LYS A 183 4.92 1.30 -3.73
CA LYS A 183 6.24 1.20 -4.39
C LYS A 183 6.87 2.56 -4.58
N SER A 184 6.16 3.52 -5.14
CA SER A 184 6.70 4.87 -5.36
C SER A 184 7.10 5.56 -4.05
N ARG A 185 6.37 5.36 -2.95
CA ARG A 185 6.68 5.95 -1.65
C ARG A 185 7.91 5.31 -0.99
N VAL A 186 8.02 3.99 -1.07
CA VAL A 186 9.13 3.25 -0.48
C VAL A 186 10.42 3.45 -1.29
N PHE A 187 10.33 3.39 -2.62
CA PHE A 187 11.52 3.51 -3.49
C PHE A 187 11.98 4.97 -3.68
N MET A 188 11.13 5.97 -3.55
CA MET A 188 11.60 7.38 -3.48
C MET A 188 12.47 7.64 -2.24
N SER A 189 12.31 6.86 -1.18
CA SER A 189 13.18 6.89 0.00
C SER A 189 14.50 6.13 -0.21
N THR A 190 14.58 5.24 -1.21
CA THR A 190 15.76 4.42 -1.49
C THR A 190 16.48 4.80 -2.79
N ALA A 191 15.99 5.76 -3.53
CA ALA A 191 16.66 6.36 -4.68
C ALA A 191 17.76 7.32 -4.22
N LEU A 192 18.77 6.77 -3.55
CA LEU A 192 20.14 7.29 -3.68
C LEU A 192 20.57 7.05 -5.13
N PRO A 193 21.32 7.98 -5.74
CA PRO A 193 21.58 7.95 -7.18
C PRO A 193 22.27 6.65 -7.56
N VAL A 194 21.65 5.89 -8.46
CA VAL A 194 22.21 4.73 -9.17
C VAL A 194 23.40 5.14 -10.06
N ALA A 195 23.83 6.38 -9.99
CA ALA A 195 24.96 6.93 -10.75
C ALA A 195 26.35 6.45 -10.29
N LEU A 196 26.45 5.65 -9.22
CA LEU A 196 27.74 5.15 -8.71
C LEU A 196 27.93 3.63 -8.84
N ALA A 197 27.06 2.91 -9.54
CA ALA A 197 27.16 1.45 -9.71
C ALA A 197 27.58 0.99 -11.12
N LEU A 198 28.01 1.90 -12.00
CA LEU A 198 28.41 1.57 -13.39
C LEU A 198 29.84 2.00 -13.78
N GLU A 199 30.72 2.27 -12.81
CA GLU A 199 32.12 2.62 -13.11
C GLU A 199 33.13 1.61 -12.53
N ASP A 200 32.85 0.31 -12.51
CA ASP A 200 33.86 -0.72 -12.24
C ASP A 200 33.68 -1.91 -13.20
N SER A 201 33.85 -1.62 -14.48
CA SER A 201 34.18 -2.63 -15.48
C SER A 201 35.08 -2.00 -16.56
N ASP A 202 36.28 -1.57 -16.12
CA ASP A 202 37.37 -1.38 -17.04
C ASP A 202 37.86 -2.76 -17.47
N GLU A 203 37.42 -3.19 -18.64
CA GLU A 203 38.03 -4.28 -19.39
C GLU A 203 39.46 -3.87 -19.73
N GLU A 204 40.44 -4.54 -19.11
CA GLU A 204 41.82 -4.59 -19.59
C GLU A 204 41.83 -5.20 -20.99
N VAL A 205 41.96 -4.36 -22.01
CA VAL A 205 42.29 -4.79 -23.35
C VAL A 205 43.79 -5.14 -23.37
N VAL A 206 44.09 -6.42 -23.32
CA VAL A 206 45.44 -6.94 -23.57
C VAL A 206 45.67 -6.87 -25.09
N GLU A 207 46.46 -5.90 -25.52
CA GLU A 207 47.05 -5.90 -26.88
C GLU A 207 48.07 -7.00 -27.02
N GLU A 208 47.73 -8.06 -27.69
CA GLU A 208 48.68 -9.08 -28.18
C GLU A 208 49.40 -8.54 -29.43
N LYS A 209 50.66 -8.10 -29.26
CA LYS A 209 51.54 -7.81 -30.38
C LYS A 209 52.05 -9.13 -30.97
N ILE A 210 51.63 -9.40 -32.22
CA ILE A 210 52.25 -10.45 -33.05
C ILE A 210 53.34 -9.79 -33.89
N LEU A 211 54.55 -10.32 -33.73
CA LEU A 211 55.66 -10.26 -34.66
C LEU A 211 55.65 -11.49 -35.57
#